data_850fd236f5e2d849f3b5e0eafb47c9e1
#
_entry.id   850fd236f5e2d849f3b5e0eafb47c9e1
#
_cell.length_a   1.000
_cell.length_b   1.000
_cell.length_c   1.000
_cell.angle_alpha   90.00
_cell.angle_beta   90.00
_cell.angle_gamma   90.00
#
_symmetry.space_group_name_H-M   'P 1'
#
loop_
_entity.id
_entity.type
_entity.pdbx_description
1 polymer ?
#
loop_
_entity_poly.entity_id
_entity_poly.type
_entity_poly.pdbx_seq_one_letter_code
_entity_poly.pdbx_strand_id
1 'polypeptide(L)'
;LATAAIHDPATAIKVDADASIRGSRTGELIARCMVETGTSSYYTALAEATAEPVLKQVCKLIAADEYRHFKLFYDHMRRYLARENLGVVRRLRIALGRIGESEDDELAYA
;
A
#
# COMPACT_ATOMS: atom_id res chain seq x y z
N LEU A 1 3.16 20.68 -21.03
CA LEU A 1 4.52 20.97 -20.67
C LEU A 1 5.07 19.94 -19.68
N ALA A 2 4.84 20.07 -18.37
CA ALA A 2 5.21 19.02 -17.41
C ALA A 2 4.47 17.70 -17.71
N THR A 3 3.22 17.76 -18.14
CA THR A 3 2.41 16.61 -18.51
C THR A 3 2.97 15.90 -19.74
N ALA A 4 3.45 16.64 -20.74
CA ALA A 4 4.08 16.07 -21.94
C ALA A 4 5.39 15.34 -21.59
N ALA A 5 6.18 15.88 -20.67
CA ALA A 5 7.41 15.24 -20.19
C ALA A 5 7.14 13.93 -19.45
N ILE A 6 6.05 13.87 -18.67
CA ILE A 6 5.65 12.66 -17.93
C ILE A 6 5.20 11.56 -18.89
N HIS A 7 4.56 11.92 -20.01
CA HIS A 7 4.07 10.98 -21.00
C HIS A 7 5.05 10.66 -22.13
N ASP A 8 6.25 11.24 -22.10
CA ASP A 8 7.28 10.92 -23.08
C ASP A 8 7.82 9.50 -22.81
N PRO A 9 7.68 8.55 -23.75
CA PRO A 9 8.18 7.18 -23.58
C PRO A 9 9.69 7.10 -23.37
N ALA A 10 10.44 8.08 -23.84
CA ALA A 10 11.90 8.12 -23.68
C ALA A 10 12.32 8.51 -22.25
N THR A 11 11.48 9.26 -21.54
CA THR A 11 11.74 9.71 -20.16
C THR A 11 10.89 8.96 -19.14
N ALA A 12 9.90 8.17 -19.58
CA ALA A 12 9.05 7.39 -18.70
C ALA A 12 9.90 6.36 -17.94
N ILE A 13 9.80 6.38 -16.63
CA ILE A 13 10.39 5.34 -15.77
C ILE A 13 9.64 4.05 -16.09
N LYS A 14 10.32 3.13 -16.76
CA LYS A 14 9.78 1.80 -16.96
C LYS A 14 9.81 1.06 -15.64
N VAL A 15 8.68 0.98 -14.98
CA VAL A 15 8.54 0.11 -13.81
C VAL A 15 8.42 -1.32 -14.36
N ASP A 16 9.53 -2.02 -14.37
CA ASP A 16 9.53 -3.45 -14.63
C ASP A 16 9.02 -4.15 -13.37
N ALA A 17 7.86 -4.80 -13.48
CA ALA A 17 7.27 -5.53 -12.37
C ALA A 17 8.15 -6.69 -11.90
N ASP A 18 8.97 -7.24 -12.79
CA ASP A 18 9.91 -8.30 -12.45
C ASP A 18 11.15 -7.75 -11.71
N ALA A 19 11.43 -6.46 -11.86
CA ALA A 19 12.50 -5.77 -11.15
C ALA A 19 12.04 -5.10 -9.85
N SER A 20 10.78 -5.28 -9.45
CA SER A 20 10.27 -4.81 -8.17
C SER A 20 11.10 -5.35 -7.01
N ILE A 21 11.35 -4.51 -5.99
CA ILE A 21 12.04 -4.94 -4.76
C ILE A 21 11.31 -6.08 -4.04
N ARG A 22 10.04 -6.31 -4.35
CA ARG A 22 9.24 -7.41 -3.81
C ARG A 22 9.15 -8.59 -4.77
N GLY A 23 9.84 -8.50 -5.91
CA GLY A 23 10.07 -9.59 -6.86
C GLY A 23 8.90 -9.93 -7.78
N SER A 24 7.72 -9.31 -7.61
CA SER A 24 6.56 -9.60 -8.45
C SER A 24 5.43 -8.59 -8.27
N ARG A 25 4.47 -8.59 -9.20
CA ARG A 25 3.23 -7.80 -9.08
C ARG A 25 2.41 -8.23 -7.86
N THR A 26 2.35 -9.53 -7.60
CA THR A 26 1.68 -10.06 -6.40
C THR A 26 2.34 -9.53 -5.14
N GLY A 27 3.67 -9.49 -5.09
CA GLY A 27 4.41 -8.94 -3.96
C GLY A 27 4.10 -7.47 -3.72
N GLU A 28 4.03 -6.66 -4.77
CA GLU A 28 3.64 -5.26 -4.65
C GLU A 28 2.22 -5.10 -4.12
N LEU A 29 1.28 -5.91 -4.60
CA LEU A 29 -0.11 -5.86 -4.13
C LEU A 29 -0.25 -6.31 -2.67
N ILE A 30 0.52 -7.31 -2.22
CA ILE A 30 0.58 -7.69 -0.81
C ILE A 30 1.04 -6.50 0.04
N ALA A 31 2.12 -5.84 -0.36
CA ALA A 31 2.64 -4.67 0.35
C ALA A 31 1.60 -3.53 0.40
N ARG A 32 0.91 -3.27 -0.70
CA ARG A 32 -0.18 -2.27 -0.75
C ARG A 32 -1.32 -2.62 0.21
N CYS A 33 -1.76 -3.87 0.24
CA CYS A 33 -2.78 -4.31 1.18
C CYS A 33 -2.38 -4.03 2.63
N MET A 34 -1.13 -4.25 2.97
CA MET A 34 -0.63 -3.97 4.33
C MET A 34 -0.66 -2.48 4.66
N VAL A 35 -0.23 -1.63 3.73
CA VAL A 35 -0.27 -0.17 3.90
C VAL A 35 -1.70 0.30 4.14
N GLU A 36 -2.64 -0.11 3.28
CA GLU A 36 -4.03 0.35 3.37
C GLU A 36 -4.72 -0.16 4.65
N THR A 37 -4.38 -1.37 5.10
CA THR A 37 -4.87 -1.91 6.37
C THR A 37 -4.36 -1.06 7.54
N GLY A 38 -3.08 -0.75 7.57
CA GLY A 38 -2.48 0.09 8.60
C GLY A 38 -3.08 1.49 8.64
N THR A 39 -3.22 2.13 7.48
CA THR A 39 -3.77 3.47 7.35
C THR A 39 -5.25 3.52 7.77
N SER A 40 -6.05 2.56 7.31
CA SER A 40 -7.46 2.46 7.70
C SER A 40 -7.62 2.29 9.22
N SER A 41 -6.82 1.42 9.83
CA SER A 41 -6.83 1.19 11.27
C SER A 41 -6.42 2.44 12.05
N TYR A 42 -5.39 3.14 11.59
CA TYR A 42 -4.91 4.37 12.19
C TYR A 42 -6.00 5.45 12.23
N TYR A 43 -6.64 5.72 11.09
CA TYR A 43 -7.69 6.74 11.02
C TYR A 43 -8.96 6.33 11.77
N THR A 44 -9.27 5.05 11.83
CA THR A 44 -10.37 4.55 12.67
C THR A 44 -10.08 4.81 14.15
N ALA A 45 -8.90 4.49 14.62
CA ALA A 45 -8.49 4.73 16.00
C ALA A 45 -8.49 6.23 16.33
N LEU A 46 -7.99 7.06 15.42
CA LEU A 46 -7.97 8.51 15.59
C LEU A 46 -9.39 9.08 15.66
N ALA A 47 -10.32 8.60 14.85
CA ALA A 47 -11.72 8.99 14.88
C ALA A 47 -12.40 8.62 16.21
N GLU A 48 -12.03 7.48 16.79
CA GLU A 48 -12.55 7.05 18.10
C GLU A 48 -11.95 7.86 19.25
N ALA A 49 -10.68 8.23 19.14
CA ALA A 49 -9.96 8.93 20.20
C ALA A 49 -10.27 10.42 20.28
N THR A 50 -10.62 11.07 19.17
CA THR A 50 -10.86 12.52 19.16
C THR A 50 -12.28 12.88 19.57
N ALA A 51 -12.41 13.95 20.36
CA ALA A 51 -13.70 14.55 20.72
C ALA A 51 -14.15 15.64 19.75
N GLU A 52 -13.24 16.07 18.85
CA GLU A 52 -13.54 17.14 17.89
C GLU A 52 -14.38 16.61 16.74
N PRO A 53 -15.63 17.15 16.49
CA PRO A 53 -16.56 16.55 15.56
C PRO A 53 -16.10 16.56 14.09
N VAL A 54 -15.46 17.63 13.66
CA VAL A 54 -14.98 17.76 12.27
C VAL A 54 -13.85 16.78 12.01
N LEU A 55 -12.87 16.71 12.90
CA LEU A 55 -11.76 15.79 12.81
C LEU A 55 -12.26 14.34 12.82
N LYS A 56 -13.18 14.02 13.70
CA LYS A 56 -13.81 12.69 13.77
C LYS A 56 -14.43 12.31 12.43
N GLN A 57 -15.19 13.21 11.81
CA GLN A 57 -15.84 12.94 10.54
C GLN A 57 -14.85 12.78 9.40
N VAL A 58 -13.84 13.64 9.32
CA VAL A 58 -12.77 13.54 8.31
C VAL A 58 -12.03 12.21 8.45
N CYS A 59 -11.65 11.82 9.65
CA CYS A 59 -10.96 10.55 9.88
C CYS A 59 -11.81 9.33 9.49
N LYS A 60 -13.12 9.36 9.77
CA LYS A 60 -14.03 8.29 9.32
C LYS A 60 -14.10 8.19 7.80
N LEU A 61 -14.15 9.31 7.10
CA LEU A 61 -14.17 9.33 5.64
C LEU A 61 -12.87 8.80 5.04
N ILE A 62 -11.73 9.21 5.60
CA ILE A 62 -10.42 8.71 5.16
C ILE A 62 -10.32 7.21 5.42
N ALA A 63 -10.70 6.74 6.62
CA ALA A 63 -10.67 5.32 6.94
C ALA A 63 -11.52 4.48 5.96
N ALA A 64 -12.68 4.99 5.58
CA ALA A 64 -13.54 4.32 4.60
C ALA A 64 -12.90 4.26 3.21
N ASP A 65 -12.23 5.33 2.79
CA ASP A 65 -11.52 5.37 1.50
C ASP A 65 -10.33 4.40 1.50
N GLU A 66 -9.55 4.37 2.58
CA GLU A 66 -8.42 3.43 2.71
C GLU A 66 -8.91 1.97 2.71
N TYR A 67 -10.05 1.69 3.31
CA TYR A 67 -10.64 0.36 3.24
C TYR A 67 -11.07 -0.02 1.82
N ARG A 68 -11.60 0.93 1.03
CA ARG A 68 -11.92 0.69 -0.38
C ARG A 68 -10.66 0.41 -1.20
N HIS A 69 -9.58 1.14 -0.95
CA HIS A 69 -8.28 0.88 -1.57
C HIS A 69 -7.76 -0.51 -1.21
N PHE A 70 -7.82 -0.88 0.06
CA PHE A 70 -7.47 -2.23 0.50
C PHE A 70 -8.24 -3.29 -0.29
N LYS A 71 -9.55 -3.14 -0.40
CA LYS A 71 -10.40 -4.10 -1.09
C LYS A 71 -10.03 -4.23 -2.58
N LEU A 72 -9.74 -3.11 -3.22
CA LEU A 72 -9.30 -3.07 -4.61
C LEU A 72 -7.97 -3.83 -4.80
N PHE A 73 -6.98 -3.53 -3.97
CA PHE A 73 -5.68 -4.19 -4.03
C PHE A 73 -5.78 -5.67 -3.68
N TYR A 74 -6.60 -6.02 -2.72
CA TYR A 74 -6.83 -7.40 -2.31
C TYR A 74 -7.45 -8.24 -3.44
N ASP A 75 -8.44 -7.72 -4.14
CA ASP A 75 -9.07 -8.41 -5.26
C ASP A 75 -8.08 -8.64 -6.40
N HIS A 76 -7.27 -7.65 -6.72
CA HIS A 76 -6.20 -7.78 -7.71
C HIS A 76 -5.11 -8.76 -7.26
N MET A 77 -4.71 -8.69 -5.99
CA MET A 77 -3.73 -9.60 -5.41
C MET A 77 -4.17 -11.06 -5.56
N ARG A 78 -5.41 -11.36 -5.29
CA ARG A 78 -5.93 -12.74 -5.43
C ARG A 78 -5.78 -13.26 -6.84
N ARG A 79 -6.02 -12.43 -7.85
CA ARG A 79 -5.86 -12.81 -9.26
C ARG A 79 -4.42 -13.11 -9.61
N TYR A 80 -3.50 -12.23 -9.21
CA TYR A 80 -2.07 -12.41 -9.49
C TYR A 80 -1.47 -13.56 -8.68
N LEU A 81 -1.92 -13.74 -7.46
CA LEU A 81 -1.49 -14.84 -6.60
C LEU A 81 -1.78 -16.21 -7.22
N ALA A 82 -2.95 -16.35 -7.84
CA ALA A 82 -3.32 -17.56 -8.56
C ALA A 82 -2.41 -17.83 -9.77
N ARG A 83 -1.91 -16.78 -10.43
CA ARG A 83 -0.99 -16.88 -11.58
C ARG A 83 0.45 -17.16 -11.18
N GLU A 84 0.95 -16.46 -10.16
CA GLU A 84 2.35 -16.51 -9.74
C GLU A 84 2.63 -17.64 -8.75
N ASN A 85 1.60 -18.16 -8.10
CA ASN A 85 1.70 -19.28 -7.17
C ASN A 85 2.77 -19.08 -6.09
N LEU A 86 2.74 -17.93 -5.42
CA LEU A 86 3.67 -17.61 -4.33
C LEU A 86 3.41 -18.49 -3.11
N GLY A 87 4.48 -19.11 -2.58
CA GLY A 87 4.42 -19.88 -1.35
C GLY A 87 4.18 -19.02 -0.11
N VAL A 88 3.71 -19.65 0.97
CA VAL A 88 3.41 -18.98 2.24
C VAL A 88 4.64 -18.27 2.81
N VAL A 89 5.80 -18.90 2.77
CA VAL A 89 7.06 -18.31 3.29
C VAL A 89 7.42 -17.02 2.55
N ARG A 90 7.27 -17.01 1.23
CA ARG A 90 7.55 -15.83 0.42
C ARG A 90 6.57 -14.69 0.71
N ARG A 91 5.28 -15.00 0.91
CA ARG A 91 4.27 -14.02 1.32
C ARG A 91 4.59 -13.39 2.67
N LEU A 92 4.99 -14.20 3.64
CA LEU A 92 5.40 -13.74 4.97
C LEU A 92 6.64 -12.86 4.90
N ARG A 93 7.62 -13.22 4.07
CA ARG A 93 8.83 -12.42 3.89
C ARG A 93 8.52 -11.03 3.33
N ILE A 94 7.61 -10.95 2.36
CA ILE A 94 7.16 -9.67 1.79
C ILE A 94 6.47 -8.82 2.85
N ALA A 95 5.57 -9.41 3.62
CA ALA A 95 4.85 -8.71 4.68
C ALA A 95 5.79 -8.18 5.76
N LEU A 96 6.71 -9.00 6.23
CA LEU A 96 7.71 -8.61 7.23
C LEU A 96 8.67 -7.54 6.71
N GLY A 97 9.05 -7.63 5.44
CA GLY A 97 9.87 -6.61 4.78
C GLY A 97 9.19 -5.25 4.76
N ARG A 98 7.89 -5.19 4.52
CA ARG A 98 7.14 -3.94 4.53
C ARG A 98 7.04 -3.32 5.92
N ILE A 99 6.88 -4.12 6.95
CA ILE A 99 6.90 -3.65 8.34
C ILE A 99 8.27 -3.05 8.68
N GLY A 100 9.36 -3.73 8.33
CA GLY A 100 10.72 -3.22 8.54
C GLY A 100 10.99 -1.90 7.82
N GLU A 101 10.53 -1.75 6.57
CA GLU A 101 10.63 -0.49 5.83
C GLU A 101 9.92 0.66 6.54
N SER A 102 8.73 0.42 7.11
CA SER A 102 7.98 1.43 7.84
C SER A 102 8.70 1.88 9.11
N GLU A 103 9.28 0.95 9.86
CA GLU A 103 10.07 1.26 11.05
C GLU A 103 11.32 2.06 10.72
N ASP A 104 12.02 1.70 9.65
CA ASP A 104 13.20 2.42 9.18
C ASP A 104 12.86 3.85 8.78
N ASP A 105 11.74 4.08 8.09
CA ASP A 105 11.27 5.39 7.70
C ASP A 105 10.94 6.26 8.92
N GLU A 106 10.30 5.71 9.93
CA GLU A 106 10.00 6.41 11.19
C GLU A 106 11.28 6.82 11.92
N LEU A 107 12.27 5.93 11.99
CA LEU A 107 13.57 6.22 12.60
C LEU A 107 14.35 7.30 11.83
N ALA A 108 14.21 7.34 10.51
CA ALA A 108 14.88 8.35 9.70
C ALA A 108 14.33 9.78 9.93
N TYR A 109 13.08 9.91 10.34
CA TYR A 109 12.43 11.17 10.63
C TYR A 109 12.44 11.55 12.13
N ALA A 110 12.83 10.65 12.96
CA ALA A 110 13.01 10.91 14.39
C ALA A 110 14.36 11.55 14.66
#